data_b992b0678b0a4ae7c40851d2b3c5feeb
#
_entry.id   b992b0678b0a4ae7c40851d2b3c5feeb
#
_cell.length_a   1.000
_cell.length_b   1.000
_cell.length_c   1.000
_cell.angle_alpha   90.00
_cell.angle_beta   90.00
_cell.angle_gamma   90.00
#
_symmetry.space_group_name_H-M   'P 1'
#
loop_
_entity.id
_entity.type
_entity.pdbx_description
1 polymer ?
#
loop_
_entity_poly.entity_id
_entity_poly.type
_entity_poly.pdbx_seq_one_letter_code
_entity_poly.pdbx_strand_id
1 'polypeptide(L)'
;SSAASDVYKRQMLLYVVMAIFCSLGLITENRLWPMVAASLAPTGCLMAFLALWTGSLWGRPTWGAYWVWDARLTSALILFFFYLGYIALQNANPDWRRADKACAVIGIVGVINVPIVYFSVQWWNTLHQGASITASGSSIHPVMLWALALMVIGFWLYTFAVTFVRLRSVILERERNQEWAQQLALKGEL
;
A
#
# COMPACT_ATOMS: atom_id res chain seq x y z
N SER A 1 7.44 5.29 18.37
CA SER A 1 6.33 4.33 18.12
C SER A 1 5.21 4.92 17.27
N SER A 2 4.93 6.22 17.34
CA SER A 2 3.84 6.87 16.58
C SER A 2 4.09 6.87 15.05
N ALA A 3 5.32 7.18 14.59
CA ALA A 3 5.66 7.18 13.17
C ALA A 3 5.49 5.80 12.51
N ALA A 4 5.90 4.73 13.18
CA ALA A 4 5.69 3.36 12.71
C ALA A 4 4.20 2.99 12.61
N SER A 5 3.37 3.50 13.55
CA SER A 5 1.92 3.31 13.53
C SER A 5 1.26 3.95 12.29
N ASP A 6 1.76 5.09 11.83
CA ASP A 6 1.20 5.79 10.68
C ASP A 6 1.58 5.15 9.35
N VAL A 7 2.84 4.74 9.19
CA VAL A 7 3.28 3.99 8.01
C VAL A 7 2.47 2.70 7.88
N TYR A 8 2.20 2.03 9.01
CA TYR A 8 1.42 0.83 9.08
C TYR A 8 -0.06 1.02 8.69
N LYS A 9 -0.73 2.07 9.20
CA LYS A 9 -2.12 2.38 8.82
C LYS A 9 -2.23 2.75 7.34
N ARG A 10 -1.24 3.44 6.82
CA ARG A 10 -1.19 3.89 5.43
C ARG A 10 -1.11 2.74 4.45
N GLN A 11 -0.24 1.74 4.70
CA GLN A 11 -0.14 0.57 3.82
C GLN A 11 -1.48 -0.17 3.70
N MET A 12 -2.23 -0.30 4.81
CA MET A 12 -3.56 -0.90 4.79
C MET A 12 -4.56 -0.09 3.97
N LEU A 13 -4.56 1.23 4.16
CA LEU A 13 -5.44 2.12 3.41
C LEU A 13 -5.12 2.09 1.91
N LEU A 14 -3.84 2.11 1.53
CA LEU A 14 -3.42 1.97 0.14
C LEU A 14 -3.86 0.63 -0.47
N TYR A 15 -3.81 -0.45 0.33
CA TYR A 15 -4.30 -1.75 -0.13
C TYR A 15 -5.80 -1.74 -0.40
N VAL A 16 -6.59 -1.16 0.51
CA VAL A 16 -8.05 -1.01 0.33
C VAL A 16 -8.37 -0.18 -0.91
N VAL A 17 -7.69 0.96 -1.08
CA VAL A 17 -7.87 1.82 -2.27
C VAL A 17 -7.51 1.07 -3.56
N MET A 18 -6.39 0.34 -3.55
CA MET A 18 -5.99 -0.51 -4.68
C MET A 18 -7.05 -1.56 -5.00
N ALA A 19 -7.60 -2.23 -4.00
CA ALA A 19 -8.63 -3.25 -4.17
C ALA A 19 -9.96 -2.66 -4.68
N ILE A 20 -10.32 -1.45 -4.26
CA ILE A 20 -11.47 -0.72 -4.80
C ILE A 20 -11.29 -0.49 -6.31
N PHE A 21 -10.12 0.00 -6.74
CA PHE A 21 -9.83 0.18 -8.15
C PHE A 21 -9.78 -1.13 -8.93
N CYS A 22 -9.29 -2.22 -8.33
CA CYS A 22 -9.38 -3.56 -8.91
C CYS A 22 -10.83 -3.99 -9.12
N SER A 23 -11.69 -3.81 -8.12
CA SER A 23 -13.11 -4.14 -8.19
C SER A 23 -13.84 -3.31 -9.23
N LEU A 24 -13.58 -1.99 -9.27
CA LEU A 24 -14.13 -1.10 -10.29
C LEU A 24 -13.69 -1.53 -11.70
N GLY A 25 -12.44 -1.93 -11.88
CA GLY A 25 -11.94 -2.45 -13.15
C GLY A 25 -12.66 -3.70 -13.64
N LEU A 26 -13.03 -4.60 -12.73
CA LEU A 26 -13.80 -5.80 -13.06
C LEU A 26 -15.25 -5.50 -13.41
N ILE A 27 -15.89 -4.54 -12.70
CA ILE A 27 -17.33 -4.23 -12.86
C ILE A 27 -17.55 -3.35 -14.09
N THR A 28 -16.72 -2.32 -14.28
CA THR A 28 -16.94 -1.32 -15.34
C THR A 28 -16.24 -1.65 -16.64
N GLU A 29 -15.37 -2.67 -16.66
CA GLU A 29 -14.49 -3.03 -17.79
C GLU A 29 -13.61 -1.86 -18.31
N ASN A 30 -13.52 -0.78 -17.55
CA ASN A 30 -12.75 0.39 -17.89
C ASN A 30 -11.26 0.15 -17.59
N ARG A 31 -10.42 0.35 -18.59
CA ARG A 31 -8.96 0.10 -18.54
C ARG A 31 -8.22 1.03 -17.59
N LEU A 32 -8.78 2.19 -17.22
CA LEU A 32 -8.11 3.14 -16.33
C LEU A 32 -7.98 2.63 -14.90
N TRP A 33 -9.01 1.94 -14.38
CA TRP A 33 -9.00 1.49 -13.00
C TRP A 33 -7.87 0.50 -12.66
N PRO A 34 -7.64 -0.54 -13.46
CA PRO A 34 -6.49 -1.42 -13.26
C PRO A 34 -5.13 -0.69 -13.38
N MET A 35 -5.01 0.32 -14.25
CA MET A 35 -3.78 1.12 -14.35
C MET A 35 -3.52 1.93 -13.09
N VAL A 36 -4.57 2.49 -12.47
CA VAL A 36 -4.46 3.18 -11.17
C VAL A 36 -4.03 2.19 -10.08
N ALA A 37 -4.67 1.01 -10.00
CA ALA A 37 -4.30 -0.03 -9.04
C ALA A 37 -2.84 -0.46 -9.21
N ALA A 38 -2.40 -0.68 -10.45
CA ALA A 38 -1.02 -1.00 -10.80
C ALA A 38 -0.02 0.07 -10.38
N SER A 39 -0.42 1.34 -10.45
CA SER A 39 0.43 2.47 -10.07
C SER A 39 0.56 2.61 -8.55
N LEU A 40 -0.46 2.19 -7.78
CA LEU A 40 -0.47 2.21 -6.31
C LEU A 40 0.33 1.05 -5.70
N ALA A 41 0.30 -0.13 -6.31
CA ALA A 41 0.85 -1.35 -5.74
C ALA A 41 2.33 -1.24 -5.30
N PRO A 42 3.27 -0.69 -6.09
CA PRO A 42 4.66 -0.58 -5.67
C PRO A 42 4.87 0.38 -4.49
N THR A 43 4.11 1.47 -4.45
CA THR A 43 4.17 2.41 -3.31
C THR A 43 3.62 1.76 -2.04
N GLY A 44 2.51 1.03 -2.14
CA GLY A 44 1.96 0.25 -1.03
C GLY A 44 2.93 -0.83 -0.54
N CYS A 45 3.57 -1.54 -1.47
CA CYS A 45 4.60 -2.54 -1.17
C CYS A 45 5.80 -1.93 -0.43
N LEU A 46 6.30 -0.78 -0.89
CA LEU A 46 7.39 -0.05 -0.23
C LEU A 46 7.00 0.36 1.19
N MET A 47 5.79 0.89 1.39
CA MET A 47 5.30 1.27 2.71
C MET A 47 5.13 0.06 3.63
N ALA A 48 4.69 -1.09 3.11
CA ALA A 48 4.60 -2.33 3.85
C ALA A 48 5.99 -2.83 4.27
N PHE A 49 6.95 -2.79 3.39
CA PHE A 49 8.35 -3.13 3.70
C PHE A 49 8.93 -2.21 4.78
N LEU A 50 8.78 -0.90 4.62
CA LEU A 50 9.28 0.08 5.60
C LEU A 50 8.62 -0.09 6.97
N ALA A 51 7.33 -0.41 7.02
CA ALA A 51 6.63 -0.68 8.27
C ALA A 51 7.18 -1.92 9.00
N LEU A 52 7.42 -3.01 8.26
CA LEU A 52 8.01 -4.23 8.80
C LEU A 52 9.47 -4.01 9.25
N TRP A 53 10.25 -3.32 8.42
CA TRP A 53 11.66 -3.03 8.69
C TRP A 53 11.83 -2.13 9.94
N THR A 54 11.15 -0.99 9.98
CA THR A 54 11.21 -0.08 11.12
C THR A 54 10.60 -0.69 12.37
N GLY A 55 9.53 -1.48 12.23
CA GLY A 55 8.93 -2.24 13.32
C GLY A 55 9.88 -3.27 13.92
N SER A 56 10.63 -3.98 13.09
CA SER A 56 11.67 -4.95 13.51
C SER A 56 12.80 -4.25 14.29
N LEU A 57 13.30 -3.13 13.80
CA LEU A 57 14.34 -2.35 14.49
C LEU A 57 13.86 -1.83 15.85
N TRP A 58 12.62 -1.40 15.94
CA TRP A 58 12.01 -0.95 17.20
C TRP A 58 11.72 -2.12 18.16
N GLY A 59 11.45 -3.31 17.64
CA GLY A 59 11.17 -4.50 18.43
C GLY A 59 12.32 -4.93 19.33
N ARG A 60 13.56 -4.81 18.86
CA ARG A 60 14.72 -5.25 19.63
C ARG A 60 14.88 -4.54 20.98
N PRO A 61 14.91 -3.19 21.08
CA PRO A 61 15.02 -2.51 22.37
C PRO A 61 13.79 -2.68 23.27
N THR A 62 12.62 -3.01 22.68
CA THR A 62 11.37 -3.08 23.41
C THR A 62 11.06 -4.49 23.90
N TRP A 63 11.31 -5.51 23.09
CA TRP A 63 10.95 -6.91 23.33
C TRP A 63 12.17 -7.85 23.39
N GLY A 64 13.38 -7.33 23.17
CA GLY A 64 14.60 -8.11 23.16
C GLY A 64 14.84 -8.92 21.87
N ALA A 65 13.92 -8.87 20.90
CA ALA A 65 14.01 -9.60 19.63
C ALA A 65 13.64 -8.70 18.46
N TYR A 66 14.27 -8.91 17.30
CA TYR A 66 13.91 -8.19 16.06
C TYR A 66 12.57 -8.64 15.48
N TRP A 67 12.20 -9.89 15.74
CA TRP A 67 10.98 -10.48 15.21
C TRP A 67 10.32 -11.39 16.23
N VAL A 68 9.02 -11.24 16.36
CA VAL A 68 8.18 -12.12 17.16
C VAL A 68 7.00 -12.52 16.27
N TRP A 69 6.70 -13.82 16.24
CA TRP A 69 5.57 -14.36 15.46
C TRP A 69 4.25 -14.09 16.19
N ASP A 70 3.86 -12.82 16.25
CA ASP A 70 2.54 -12.43 16.73
C ASP A 70 1.55 -12.24 15.58
N ALA A 71 0.27 -12.15 15.89
CA ALA A 71 -0.79 -12.03 14.90
C ALA A 71 -0.63 -10.76 14.06
N ARG A 72 -0.14 -9.66 14.64
CA ARG A 72 0.02 -8.38 13.96
C ARG A 72 1.17 -8.38 12.96
N LEU A 73 2.35 -8.83 13.37
CA LEU A 73 3.51 -8.89 12.47
C LEU A 73 3.31 -9.91 11.36
N THR A 74 2.74 -11.07 11.70
CA THR A 74 2.46 -12.12 10.73
C THR A 74 1.43 -11.66 9.68
N SER A 75 0.32 -11.05 10.08
CA SER A 75 -0.68 -10.56 9.14
C SER A 75 -0.17 -9.38 8.30
N ALA A 76 0.68 -8.50 8.87
CA ALA A 76 1.35 -7.44 8.11
C ALA A 76 2.34 -8.00 7.06
N LEU A 77 3.06 -9.07 7.39
CA LEU A 77 3.93 -9.79 6.46
C LEU A 77 3.12 -10.43 5.33
N ILE A 78 1.98 -11.04 5.64
CA ILE A 78 1.07 -11.58 4.63
C ILE A 78 0.58 -10.46 3.69
N LEU A 79 0.22 -9.29 4.22
CA LEU A 79 -0.17 -8.13 3.40
C LEU A 79 0.96 -7.69 2.47
N PHE A 80 2.20 -7.69 2.94
CA PHE A 80 3.37 -7.42 2.10
C PHE A 80 3.52 -8.43 0.96
N PHE A 81 3.31 -9.72 1.23
CA PHE A 81 3.32 -10.76 0.19
C PHE A 81 2.16 -10.62 -0.80
N PHE A 82 0.99 -10.14 -0.39
CA PHE A 82 -0.08 -9.80 -1.32
C PHE A 82 0.32 -8.68 -2.29
N TYR A 83 1.02 -7.65 -1.82
CA TYR A 83 1.56 -6.61 -2.70
C TYR A 83 2.61 -7.18 -3.67
N LEU A 84 3.54 -7.99 -3.19
CA LEU A 84 4.56 -8.63 -4.03
C LEU A 84 3.92 -9.56 -5.06
N GLY A 85 2.95 -10.37 -4.64
CA GLY A 85 2.20 -11.26 -5.52
C GLY A 85 1.45 -10.50 -6.62
N TYR A 86 0.82 -9.38 -6.27
CA TYR A 86 0.18 -8.48 -7.23
C TYR A 86 1.17 -7.99 -8.28
N ILE A 87 2.31 -7.44 -7.85
CA ILE A 87 3.35 -6.89 -8.73
C ILE A 87 3.96 -8.00 -9.61
N ALA A 88 4.27 -9.14 -9.02
CA ALA A 88 4.83 -10.29 -9.74
C ALA A 88 3.87 -10.79 -10.81
N LEU A 89 2.59 -10.95 -10.47
CA LEU A 89 1.56 -11.43 -11.39
C LEU A 89 1.32 -10.47 -12.56
N GLN A 90 1.39 -9.16 -12.28
CA GLN A 90 1.26 -8.12 -13.30
C GLN A 90 2.40 -8.16 -14.31
N ASN A 91 3.63 -8.41 -13.85
CA ASN A 91 4.82 -8.46 -14.69
C ASN A 91 4.99 -9.81 -15.41
N ALA A 92 4.41 -10.88 -14.89
CA ALA A 92 4.55 -12.23 -15.45
C ALA A 92 3.70 -12.46 -16.71
N ASN A 93 2.68 -11.65 -16.95
CA ASN A 93 1.71 -11.91 -18.01
C ASN A 93 1.85 -10.86 -19.13
N PRO A 94 2.13 -11.27 -20.38
CA PRO A 94 2.25 -10.33 -21.50
C PRO A 94 0.90 -9.75 -21.95
N ASP A 95 -0.22 -10.42 -21.62
CA ASP A 95 -1.56 -9.92 -21.88
C ASP A 95 -2.08 -9.12 -20.69
N TRP A 96 -2.09 -7.80 -20.83
CA TRP A 96 -2.55 -6.86 -19.79
C TRP A 96 -3.96 -7.15 -19.26
N ARG A 97 -4.87 -7.61 -20.12
CA ARG A 97 -6.24 -7.92 -19.69
C ARG A 97 -6.30 -9.13 -18.78
N ARG A 98 -5.52 -10.15 -19.07
CA ARG A 98 -5.42 -11.35 -18.20
C ARG A 98 -4.69 -11.03 -16.92
N ALA A 99 -3.60 -10.26 -16.99
CA ALA A 99 -2.87 -9.78 -15.83
C ALA A 99 -3.79 -9.01 -14.89
N ASP A 100 -4.53 -8.01 -15.40
CA ASP A 100 -5.42 -7.17 -14.62
C ASP A 100 -6.52 -7.97 -13.90
N LYS A 101 -7.13 -8.97 -14.56
CA LYS A 101 -8.13 -9.84 -13.94
C LYS A 101 -7.52 -10.70 -12.81
N ALA A 102 -6.37 -11.29 -13.04
CA ALA A 102 -5.68 -12.10 -12.04
C ALA A 102 -5.20 -11.24 -10.85
N CYS A 103 -4.66 -10.06 -11.12
CA CYS A 103 -4.27 -9.08 -10.11
C CYS A 103 -5.47 -8.58 -9.30
N ALA A 104 -6.62 -8.39 -9.93
CA ALA A 104 -7.84 -7.99 -9.24
C ALA A 104 -8.30 -9.04 -8.22
N VAL A 105 -8.19 -10.33 -8.55
CA VAL A 105 -8.50 -11.42 -7.60
C VAL A 105 -7.58 -11.34 -6.38
N ILE A 106 -6.27 -11.20 -6.57
CA ILE A 106 -5.32 -11.03 -5.45
C ILE A 106 -5.63 -9.77 -4.65
N GLY A 107 -5.92 -8.66 -5.32
CA GLY A 107 -6.29 -7.40 -4.67
C GLY A 107 -7.51 -7.54 -3.78
N ILE A 108 -8.57 -8.19 -4.26
CA ILE A 108 -9.82 -8.38 -3.51
C ILE A 108 -9.62 -9.39 -2.36
N VAL A 109 -8.98 -10.52 -2.62
CA VAL A 109 -8.72 -11.54 -1.58
C VAL A 109 -7.89 -10.97 -0.44
N GLY A 110 -6.87 -10.19 -0.75
CA GLY A 110 -5.99 -9.61 0.27
C GLY A 110 -6.68 -8.55 1.16
N VAL A 111 -7.83 -7.98 0.73
CA VAL A 111 -8.62 -7.09 1.60
C VAL A 111 -9.11 -7.81 2.85
N ILE A 112 -9.39 -9.10 2.78
CA ILE A 112 -9.80 -9.91 3.94
C ILE A 112 -8.73 -9.87 5.03
N ASN A 113 -7.46 -9.77 4.65
CA ASN A 113 -6.36 -9.67 5.60
C ASN A 113 -6.27 -8.30 6.30
N VAL A 114 -6.81 -7.23 5.72
CA VAL A 114 -6.72 -5.87 6.28
C VAL A 114 -7.43 -5.75 7.65
N PRO A 115 -8.68 -6.19 7.83
CA PRO A 115 -9.30 -6.25 9.15
C PRO A 115 -8.51 -7.10 10.16
N ILE A 116 -7.94 -8.22 9.72
CA ILE A 116 -7.13 -9.08 10.58
C ILE A 116 -5.91 -8.31 11.09
N VAL A 117 -5.19 -7.60 10.21
CA VAL A 117 -4.06 -6.74 10.58
C VAL A 117 -4.50 -5.65 11.57
N TYR A 118 -5.65 -5.01 11.33
CA TYR A 118 -6.13 -3.89 12.15
C TYR A 118 -6.58 -4.33 13.54
N PHE A 119 -7.39 -5.41 13.61
CA PHE A 119 -7.98 -5.89 14.86
C PHE A 119 -7.11 -6.93 15.59
N SER A 120 -5.97 -7.33 15.01
CA SER A 120 -5.09 -8.36 15.60
C SER A 120 -4.71 -8.08 17.05
N VAL A 121 -4.49 -6.80 17.41
CA VAL A 121 -4.15 -6.39 18.78
C VAL A 121 -5.33 -6.52 19.76
N GLN A 122 -6.57 -6.47 19.26
CA GLN A 122 -7.76 -6.62 20.08
C GLN A 122 -8.22 -8.08 20.19
N TRP A 123 -8.04 -8.86 19.11
CA TRP A 123 -8.53 -10.24 19.03
C TRP A 123 -7.53 -11.25 19.60
N TRP A 124 -6.24 -10.93 19.58
CA TRP A 124 -5.19 -11.80 20.12
C TRP A 124 -4.29 -11.05 21.09
N ASN A 125 -3.72 -11.78 22.03
CA ASN A 125 -2.66 -11.26 22.91
C ASN A 125 -1.41 -10.99 22.09
N THR A 126 -1.13 -9.73 21.79
CA THR A 126 0.07 -9.30 21.08
C THR A 126 0.95 -8.45 22.00
N LEU A 127 2.24 -8.40 21.71
CA LEU A 127 3.18 -7.54 22.43
C LEU A 127 3.02 -6.05 22.09
N HIS A 128 2.15 -5.74 21.11
CA HIS A 128 1.93 -4.38 20.66
C HIS A 128 0.93 -3.64 21.57
N GLN A 129 1.27 -2.38 21.84
CA GLN A 129 0.38 -1.47 22.56
C GLN A 129 -0.84 -1.11 21.70
N GLY A 130 -1.98 -0.85 22.36
CA GLY A 130 -3.17 -0.32 21.72
C GLY A 130 -2.97 1.06 21.08
N ALA A 131 -4.01 1.60 20.46
CA ALA A 131 -3.94 2.89 19.76
C ALA A 131 -3.65 4.04 20.75
N SER A 132 -2.59 4.82 20.50
CA SER A 132 -2.22 6.00 21.29
C SER A 132 -3.10 7.21 20.99
N ILE A 133 -3.85 7.19 19.90
CA ILE A 133 -4.84 8.20 19.52
C ILE A 133 -6.19 7.50 19.48
N THR A 134 -7.11 7.94 20.33
CA THR A 134 -8.48 7.43 20.43
C THR A 134 -9.47 8.58 20.23
N ALA A 135 -10.75 8.26 20.05
CA ALA A 135 -11.82 9.27 19.95
C ALA A 135 -11.95 10.12 21.22
N SER A 136 -11.49 9.60 22.36
CA SER A 136 -11.51 10.28 23.66
C SER A 136 -10.29 11.17 23.94
N GLY A 137 -9.28 11.17 23.05
CA GLY A 137 -8.09 12.00 23.19
C GLY A 137 -6.80 11.32 22.73
N SER A 138 -5.70 12.04 22.84
CA SER A 138 -4.35 11.58 22.50
C SER A 138 -3.48 11.55 23.75
N SER A 139 -2.76 10.46 23.97
CA SER A 139 -1.74 10.35 25.02
C SER A 139 -0.37 10.88 24.58
N ILE A 140 -0.31 11.50 23.38
CA ILE A 140 0.94 11.98 22.77
C ILE A 140 1.16 13.46 23.12
N HIS A 141 2.40 13.82 23.46
CA HIS A 141 2.76 15.21 23.72
C HIS A 141 2.52 16.09 22.48
N PRO A 142 1.99 17.35 22.62
CA PRO A 142 1.61 18.20 21.49
C PRO A 142 2.71 18.41 20.43
N VAL A 143 3.96 18.58 20.84
CA VAL A 143 5.09 18.74 19.90
C VAL A 143 5.28 17.49 19.02
N MET A 144 5.17 16.30 19.61
CA MET A 144 5.25 15.03 18.87
C MET A 144 4.05 14.84 17.94
N LEU A 145 2.88 15.35 18.33
CA LEU A 145 1.67 15.29 17.52
C LEU A 145 1.79 16.16 16.26
N TRP A 146 2.39 17.35 16.36
CA TRP A 146 2.71 18.19 15.20
C TRP A 146 3.72 17.54 14.26
N ALA A 147 4.81 16.99 14.81
CA ALA A 147 5.80 16.27 13.99
C ALA A 147 5.16 15.09 13.25
N LEU A 148 4.28 14.33 13.93
CA LEU A 148 3.52 13.25 13.37
C LEU A 148 2.61 13.73 12.22
N ALA A 149 1.85 14.81 12.43
CA ALA A 149 0.95 15.38 11.42
C ALA A 149 1.73 15.80 10.16
N LEU A 150 2.87 16.46 10.31
CA LEU A 150 3.75 16.84 9.19
C LEU A 150 4.28 15.61 8.44
N MET A 151 4.68 14.55 9.13
CA MET A 151 5.10 13.31 8.50
C MET A 151 3.96 12.64 7.74
N VAL A 152 2.75 12.61 8.31
CA VAL A 152 1.57 12.06 7.65
C VAL A 152 1.31 12.81 6.34
N ILE A 153 1.27 14.14 6.38
CA ILE A 153 1.04 14.98 5.19
C ILE A 153 2.15 14.76 4.16
N GLY A 154 3.43 14.81 4.56
CA GLY A 154 4.56 14.62 3.67
C GLY A 154 4.53 13.28 2.93
N PHE A 155 4.23 12.21 3.64
CA PHE A 155 4.12 10.88 3.02
C PHE A 155 2.87 10.73 2.13
N TRP A 156 1.76 11.39 2.44
CA TRP A 156 0.62 11.39 1.55
C TRP A 156 0.91 12.14 0.25
N LEU A 157 1.53 13.32 0.35
CA LEU A 157 1.98 14.08 -0.83
C LEU A 157 2.95 13.26 -1.69
N TYR A 158 3.92 12.58 -1.05
CA TYR A 158 4.82 11.65 -1.73
C TYR A 158 4.04 10.54 -2.45
N THR A 159 3.09 9.90 -1.75
CA THR A 159 2.28 8.82 -2.31
C THR A 159 1.50 9.29 -3.55
N PHE A 160 0.85 10.45 -3.47
CA PHE A 160 0.13 11.03 -4.61
C PHE A 160 1.07 11.34 -5.76
N ALA A 161 2.18 12.05 -5.51
CA ALA A 161 3.14 12.43 -6.54
C ALA A 161 3.69 11.19 -7.28
N VAL A 162 4.16 10.18 -6.53
CA VAL A 162 4.70 8.95 -7.13
C VAL A 162 3.62 8.17 -7.88
N THR A 163 2.40 8.10 -7.34
CA THR A 163 1.29 7.41 -8.02
C THR A 163 0.93 8.08 -9.35
N PHE A 164 0.87 9.42 -9.40
CA PHE A 164 0.61 10.13 -10.65
C PHE A 164 1.72 9.94 -11.69
N VAL A 165 2.99 10.04 -11.27
CA VAL A 165 4.13 9.79 -12.17
C VAL A 165 4.09 8.36 -12.71
N ARG A 166 3.85 7.38 -11.85
CA ARG A 166 3.73 5.98 -12.28
C ARG A 166 2.51 5.73 -13.15
N LEU A 167 1.38 6.34 -12.84
CA LEU A 167 0.17 6.23 -13.65
C LEU A 167 0.42 6.74 -15.07
N ARG A 168 1.09 7.91 -15.21
CA ARG A 168 1.52 8.41 -16.52
C ARG A 168 2.38 7.39 -17.25
N SER A 169 3.37 6.81 -16.59
CA SER A 169 4.26 5.81 -17.19
C SER A 169 3.51 4.54 -17.62
N VAL A 170 2.59 4.05 -16.78
CA VAL A 170 1.78 2.86 -17.09
C VAL A 170 0.83 3.12 -18.27
N ILE A 171 0.21 4.30 -18.34
CA ILE A 171 -0.65 4.67 -19.46
C ILE A 171 0.16 4.71 -20.77
N LEU A 172 1.31 5.41 -20.76
CA LEU A 172 2.18 5.52 -21.93
C LEU A 172 2.69 4.14 -22.41
N GLU A 173 3.06 3.27 -21.49
CA GLU A 173 3.52 1.92 -21.81
C GLU A 173 2.40 1.06 -22.43
N ARG A 174 1.20 1.09 -21.86
CA ARG A 174 0.07 0.29 -22.34
C ARG A 174 -0.54 0.81 -23.64
N GLU A 175 -0.48 2.13 -23.84
CA GLU A 175 -1.08 2.80 -25.00
C GLU A 175 -0.04 3.26 -26.03
N ARG A 176 1.21 2.78 -25.94
CA ARG A 176 2.32 3.17 -26.81
C ARG A 176 2.04 3.01 -28.31
N ASN A 177 1.12 2.11 -28.68
CA ASN A 177 0.73 1.86 -30.06
C ASN A 177 -0.44 2.73 -30.54
N GLN A 178 -0.99 3.58 -29.70
CA GLN A 178 -2.06 4.52 -30.04
C GLN A 178 -1.47 5.77 -30.73
N GLU A 179 -2.20 6.35 -31.66
CA GLU A 179 -1.76 7.53 -32.43
C GLU A 179 -1.36 8.72 -31.57
N TRP A 180 -2.14 9.01 -30.49
CA TRP A 180 -1.85 10.12 -29.59
C TRP A 180 -0.51 9.94 -28.85
N ALA A 181 -0.18 8.72 -28.43
CA ALA A 181 1.08 8.44 -27.74
C ALA A 181 2.28 8.54 -28.69
N GLN A 182 2.12 8.10 -29.94
CA GLN A 182 3.14 8.27 -30.99
C GLN A 182 3.36 9.74 -31.35
N GLN A 183 2.31 10.54 -31.40
CA GLN A 183 2.42 11.97 -31.64
C GLN A 183 3.14 12.72 -30.52
N LEU A 184 2.91 12.36 -29.26
CA LEU A 184 3.65 12.91 -28.11
C LEU A 184 5.14 12.54 -28.17
N ALA A 185 5.46 11.29 -28.54
CA ALA A 185 6.83 10.85 -28.71
C ALA A 185 7.56 11.64 -29.82
N LEU A 186 6.89 11.89 -30.94
CA LEU A 186 7.44 12.68 -32.04
C LEU A 186 7.67 14.15 -31.69
N LYS A 187 6.85 14.72 -30.80
CA LYS A 187 6.99 16.10 -30.33
C LYS A 187 8.06 16.28 -29.24
N GLY A 188 8.62 15.20 -28.71
CA GLY A 188 9.60 15.25 -27.63
C GLY A 188 9.01 15.71 -26.28
N GLU A 189 7.71 15.56 -26.07
CA GLU A 189 6.96 15.97 -24.87
C GLU A 189 6.78 14.82 -23.84
N LEU A 190 7.53 13.71 -24.00
CA LEU A 190 7.51 12.52 -23.13
C LEU A 190 8.48 12.65 -21.95
#